data_19c6dbd28c96e8593fdca4838ef017bb
#
_entry.id   19c6dbd28c96e8593fdca4838ef017bb
#
_cell.length_a   1.000
_cell.length_b   1.000
_cell.length_c   1.000
_cell.angle_alpha   90.00
_cell.angle_beta   90.00
_cell.angle_gamma   90.00
#
_symmetry.space_group_name_H-M   'P 1'
#
loop_
_entity.id
_entity.type
_entity.pdbx_description
1 polymer ?
#
loop_
_entity_poly.entity_id
_entity_poly.type
_entity_poly.pdbx_seq_one_letter_code
_entity_poly.pdbx_strand_id
1 'polypeptide(L)'
;MIHTVQGKARFGADGVLSRCRHACGALLDRCRIGVAAILICIVSLTAAAAGEWPDRPVRVVVPFAAGGAADVIARLFSESLGAVFSQQFVVENRAGAGGIVGAQSVVRADPDGYTLIGAGMSSHVLAPAASKNPGYDPIRDFTHIAFLGGAPSVILVHPSLGIKSFAELVTLVRRSTGIEYVSSGTGTVCNILIEYIASRERIKLVHVPYRSGNAAIFDLLAGRVKIGSLNWSTAREHVAAGNLVPITVSAAKRLPGLPDTPTLSELGYTDMVTTTWHMLAGPAGLPKEIVGALNREVAKIVERPDIRRHFEIDAAETKAMTPAELKEFVRGEVEKWTPVVQAATKPE
;
A
#
# COMPACT_ATOMS: atom_id res chain seq x y z
N MET A 1 56.42 -67.66 80.60
CA MET A 1 55.11 -67.00 80.73
C MET A 1 55.03 -65.89 79.70
N ILE A 2 54.20 -66.08 78.71
CA ILE A 2 54.13 -65.27 77.51
C ILE A 2 52.92 -64.35 77.66
N HIS A 3 53.06 -63.05 77.53
CA HIS A 3 51.93 -62.13 77.36
C HIS A 3 52.04 -61.48 76.00
N THR A 4 51.08 -61.81 75.19
CA THR A 4 50.86 -61.27 73.88
C THR A 4 50.06 -59.96 74.01
N VAL A 5 50.52 -58.87 73.40
CA VAL A 5 49.69 -57.60 73.21
C VAL A 5 49.49 -57.44 71.73
N GLN A 6 48.22 -57.59 71.29
CA GLN A 6 47.75 -57.20 69.95
C GLN A 6 47.21 -55.77 70.02
N GLY A 7 47.86 -54.84 69.38
CA GLY A 7 47.33 -53.50 69.11
C GLY A 7 46.84 -53.42 67.68
N LYS A 8 45.49 -53.32 67.49
CA LYS A 8 44.86 -53.06 66.18
C LYS A 8 44.85 -51.59 65.94
N ALA A 9 45.64 -51.15 64.97
CA ALA A 9 45.42 -49.78 64.38
C ALA A 9 44.36 -49.85 63.31
N ARG A 10 43.17 -49.30 63.54
CA ARG A 10 42.12 -49.00 62.53
C ARG A 10 42.44 -47.67 61.91
N PHE A 11 43.03 -47.58 60.74
CA PHE A 11 43.12 -46.44 59.90
C PHE A 11 41.77 -46.20 59.27
N GLY A 12 41.12 -45.07 59.59
CA GLY A 12 39.79 -44.69 59.08
C GLY A 12 39.80 -44.34 57.56
N ALA A 13 39.43 -45.27 56.72
CA ALA A 13 39.25 -45.08 55.31
C ALA A 13 38.05 -44.18 54.99
N ASP A 14 37.14 -43.97 55.94
CA ASP A 14 35.89 -43.17 55.73
C ASP A 14 36.09 -41.63 55.63
N GLY A 15 37.20 -41.14 56.22
CA GLY A 15 37.48 -39.68 56.19
C GLY A 15 38.03 -39.17 54.86
N VAL A 16 38.71 -40.04 54.09
CA VAL A 16 39.27 -39.64 52.78
C VAL A 16 38.21 -39.68 51.69
N LEU A 17 37.31 -40.67 51.70
CA LEU A 17 36.20 -40.80 50.75
C LEU A 17 35.15 -39.68 50.89
N SER A 18 34.91 -39.20 52.11
CA SER A 18 34.00 -38.08 52.38
C SER A 18 34.52 -36.74 51.83
N ARG A 19 35.84 -36.46 52.02
CA ARG A 19 36.50 -35.28 51.46
C ARG A 19 36.56 -35.24 49.94
N CYS A 20 36.74 -36.39 49.27
CA CYS A 20 36.72 -36.49 47.82
C CYS A 20 35.32 -36.24 47.24
N ARG A 21 34.26 -36.73 47.90
CA ARG A 21 32.88 -36.47 47.48
C ARG A 21 32.48 -34.99 47.57
N HIS A 22 32.87 -34.28 48.63
CA HIS A 22 32.60 -32.85 48.75
C HIS A 22 33.40 -32.01 47.76
N ALA A 23 34.66 -32.37 47.49
CA ALA A 23 35.48 -31.69 46.50
C ALA A 23 34.96 -31.85 45.06
N CYS A 24 34.53 -33.08 44.70
CA CYS A 24 33.92 -33.36 43.40
C CYS A 24 32.57 -32.66 43.21
N GLY A 25 31.71 -32.59 44.25
CA GLY A 25 30.44 -31.89 44.21
C GLY A 25 30.62 -30.37 43.98
N ALA A 26 31.57 -29.77 44.72
CA ALA A 26 31.86 -28.33 44.57
C ALA A 26 32.46 -27.97 43.19
N LEU A 27 33.21 -28.90 42.55
CA LEU A 27 33.74 -28.71 41.20
C LEU A 27 32.65 -28.82 40.13
N LEU A 28 31.72 -29.75 40.29
CA LEU A 28 30.57 -29.93 39.41
C LEU A 28 29.60 -28.72 39.45
N ASP A 29 29.35 -28.17 40.65
CA ASP A 29 28.52 -26.98 40.80
C ASP A 29 29.18 -25.74 40.19
N ARG A 30 30.49 -25.57 40.34
CA ARG A 30 31.24 -24.47 39.68
C ARG A 30 31.21 -24.60 38.14
N CYS A 31 31.33 -25.83 37.59
CA CYS A 31 31.19 -26.07 36.17
C CYS A 31 29.75 -25.75 35.69
N ARG A 32 28.71 -26.13 36.44
CA ARG A 32 27.31 -25.82 36.10
C ARG A 32 27.03 -24.31 36.08
N ILE A 33 27.55 -23.59 37.07
CA ILE A 33 27.42 -22.12 37.14
C ILE A 33 28.18 -21.46 35.98
N GLY A 34 29.38 -21.95 35.62
CA GLY A 34 30.14 -21.45 34.50
C GLY A 34 29.43 -21.67 33.15
N VAL A 35 28.86 -22.86 32.93
CA VAL A 35 28.09 -23.18 31.70
C VAL A 35 26.81 -22.34 31.62
N ALA A 36 26.10 -22.14 32.74
CA ALA A 36 24.92 -21.31 32.78
C ALA A 36 25.26 -19.82 32.49
N ALA A 37 26.37 -19.31 33.03
CA ALA A 37 26.84 -17.96 32.77
C ALA A 37 27.25 -17.74 31.30
N ILE A 38 27.90 -18.71 30.68
CA ILE A 38 28.28 -18.70 29.27
C ILE A 38 27.03 -18.76 28.37
N LEU A 39 26.03 -19.58 28.69
CA LEU A 39 24.76 -19.64 27.98
C LEU A 39 23.97 -18.30 28.08
N ILE A 40 23.95 -17.69 29.24
CA ILE A 40 23.32 -16.38 29.43
C ILE A 40 24.06 -15.28 28.64
N CYS A 41 25.40 -15.29 28.61
CA CYS A 41 26.21 -14.39 27.81
C CYS A 41 25.97 -14.59 26.29
N ILE A 42 25.86 -15.81 25.81
CA ILE A 42 25.59 -16.12 24.40
C ILE A 42 24.18 -15.63 24.01
N VAL A 43 23.18 -15.86 24.87
CA VAL A 43 21.80 -15.36 24.62
C VAL A 43 21.76 -13.83 24.65
N SER A 44 22.54 -13.18 25.51
CA SER A 44 22.62 -11.71 25.58
C SER A 44 23.35 -11.12 24.36
N LEU A 45 24.37 -11.78 23.82
CA LEU A 45 25.06 -11.33 22.61
C LEU A 45 24.19 -11.45 21.36
N THR A 46 23.32 -12.47 21.27
CA THR A 46 22.40 -12.60 20.12
C THR A 46 21.25 -11.57 20.16
N ALA A 47 20.84 -11.11 21.34
CA ALA A 47 19.85 -10.05 21.47
C ALA A 47 20.40 -8.65 21.13
N ALA A 48 21.72 -8.43 21.27
CA ALA A 48 22.36 -7.13 20.97
C ALA A 48 22.71 -6.94 19.48
N ALA A 49 22.55 -7.98 18.64
CA ALA A 49 22.89 -7.93 17.21
C ALA A 49 21.67 -7.71 16.29
N ALA A 50 20.48 -7.41 16.83
CA ALA A 50 19.38 -6.87 16.01
C ALA A 50 19.72 -5.41 15.74
N GLY A 51 20.45 -5.14 14.64
CA GLY A 51 20.73 -3.80 14.14
C GLY A 51 19.44 -3.00 14.04
N GLU A 52 19.54 -1.66 14.23
CA GLU A 52 18.37 -0.79 14.06
C GLU A 52 17.81 -1.01 12.64
N TRP A 53 16.51 -1.38 12.56
CA TRP A 53 15.82 -1.44 11.29
C TRP A 53 15.69 -0.02 10.69
N PRO A 54 15.93 0.17 9.38
CA PRO A 54 16.43 -0.79 8.39
C PRO A 54 17.97 -0.82 8.30
N ASP A 55 18.57 -2.01 8.26
CA ASP A 55 20.02 -2.23 8.06
C ASP A 55 20.40 -2.54 6.60
N ARG A 56 19.41 -2.70 5.74
CA ARG A 56 19.53 -2.99 4.30
C ARG A 56 18.40 -2.32 3.51
N PRO A 57 18.48 -2.25 2.16
CA PRO A 57 17.44 -1.64 1.35
C PRO A 57 16.05 -2.25 1.57
N VAL A 58 15.04 -1.37 1.68
CA VAL A 58 13.63 -1.72 1.81
C VAL A 58 12.98 -1.69 0.42
N ARG A 59 12.32 -2.75 0.02
CA ARG A 59 11.58 -2.84 -1.22
C ARG A 59 10.17 -2.32 -1.05
N VAL A 60 9.76 -1.37 -1.90
CA VAL A 60 8.41 -0.82 -1.96
C VAL A 60 7.75 -1.28 -3.27
N VAL A 61 6.88 -2.27 -3.20
CA VAL A 61 6.15 -2.77 -4.37
C VAL A 61 5.06 -1.76 -4.75
N VAL A 62 5.05 -1.34 -6.00
CA VAL A 62 3.97 -0.53 -6.60
C VAL A 62 3.19 -1.41 -7.56
N PRO A 63 1.87 -1.63 -7.35
CA PRO A 63 1.08 -2.58 -8.13
C PRO A 63 0.63 -2.05 -9.50
N PHE A 64 1.34 -1.05 -10.03
CA PHE A 64 1.07 -0.39 -11.32
C PHE A 64 2.38 -0.14 -12.07
N ALA A 65 2.26 0.15 -13.38
CA ALA A 65 3.43 0.48 -14.21
C ALA A 65 4.08 1.81 -13.75
N ALA A 66 5.38 1.92 -14.03
CA ALA A 66 6.16 3.11 -13.73
C ALA A 66 5.57 4.36 -14.41
N GLY A 67 5.74 5.52 -13.77
CA GLY A 67 5.26 6.82 -14.22
C GLY A 67 3.78 7.09 -13.98
N GLY A 68 2.99 6.14 -13.47
CA GLY A 68 1.61 6.38 -13.04
C GLY A 68 1.54 7.07 -11.66
N ALA A 69 0.35 7.57 -11.28
CA ALA A 69 0.16 8.30 -10.01
C ALA A 69 0.68 7.53 -8.78
N ALA A 70 0.40 6.22 -8.71
CA ALA A 70 0.89 5.38 -7.61
C ALA A 70 2.42 5.31 -7.56
N ASP A 71 3.08 5.24 -8.71
CA ASP A 71 4.55 5.19 -8.81
C ASP A 71 5.17 6.53 -8.40
N VAL A 72 4.62 7.64 -8.86
CA VAL A 72 5.09 8.99 -8.51
C VAL A 72 5.00 9.21 -7.00
N ILE A 73 3.85 8.92 -6.39
CA ILE A 73 3.66 9.07 -4.94
C ILE A 73 4.59 8.12 -4.17
N ALA A 74 4.68 6.85 -4.57
CA ALA A 74 5.56 5.90 -3.90
C ALA A 74 7.02 6.33 -3.94
N ARG A 75 7.52 6.87 -5.09
CA ARG A 75 8.90 7.38 -5.20
C ARG A 75 9.14 8.60 -4.33
N LEU A 76 8.19 9.55 -4.29
CA LEU A 76 8.26 10.75 -3.46
C LEU A 76 8.45 10.41 -1.97
N PHE A 77 7.64 9.46 -1.47
CA PHE A 77 7.76 9.01 -0.08
C PHE A 77 8.97 8.10 0.13
N SER A 78 9.32 7.24 -0.82
CA SER A 78 10.50 6.38 -0.74
C SER A 78 11.80 7.17 -0.66
N GLU A 79 11.95 8.23 -1.45
CA GLU A 79 13.09 9.15 -1.39
C GLU A 79 13.18 9.83 -0.01
N SER A 80 12.05 10.37 0.47
CA SER A 80 11.97 11.03 1.77
C SER A 80 12.29 10.09 2.92
N LEU A 81 11.73 8.87 2.92
CA LEU A 81 12.02 7.85 3.92
C LEU A 81 13.49 7.39 3.84
N GLY A 82 14.03 7.26 2.62
CA GLY A 82 15.43 6.91 2.41
C GLY A 82 16.39 7.91 3.06
N ALA A 83 16.09 9.20 2.95
CA ALA A 83 16.87 10.25 3.60
C ALA A 83 16.79 10.18 5.13
N VAL A 84 15.62 9.86 5.69
CA VAL A 84 15.41 9.76 7.15
C VAL A 84 16.10 8.53 7.75
N PHE A 85 15.94 7.38 7.11
CA PHE A 85 16.45 6.10 7.64
C PHE A 85 17.88 5.78 7.20
N SER A 86 18.51 6.63 6.38
CA SER A 86 19.85 6.40 5.81
C SER A 86 19.97 5.05 5.08
N GLN A 87 18.85 4.57 4.50
CA GLN A 87 18.74 3.32 3.74
C GLN A 87 17.87 3.54 2.51
N GLN A 88 18.15 2.80 1.44
CA GLN A 88 17.36 2.92 0.22
C GLN A 88 15.97 2.29 0.38
N PHE A 89 14.92 3.02 -0.02
CA PHE A 89 13.58 2.50 -0.25
C PHE A 89 13.39 2.35 -1.76
N VAL A 90 13.56 1.12 -2.25
CA VAL A 90 13.61 0.82 -3.69
C VAL A 90 12.22 0.50 -4.22
N VAL A 91 11.71 1.32 -5.14
CA VAL A 91 10.41 1.11 -5.78
C VAL A 91 10.52 0.03 -6.86
N GLU A 92 9.68 -1.01 -6.75
CA GLU A 92 9.53 -2.10 -7.71
C GLU A 92 8.12 -2.13 -8.28
N ASN A 93 7.97 -1.93 -9.59
CA ASN A 93 6.67 -1.94 -10.24
C ASN A 93 6.23 -3.38 -10.60
N ARG A 94 5.08 -3.82 -10.05
CA ARG A 94 4.44 -5.13 -10.34
C ARG A 94 3.00 -4.96 -10.77
N ALA A 95 2.81 -4.50 -12.01
CA ALA A 95 1.50 -4.25 -12.58
C ALA A 95 0.76 -5.55 -12.94
N GLY A 96 -0.57 -5.52 -12.84
CA GLY A 96 -1.46 -6.59 -13.29
C GLY A 96 -2.78 -6.65 -12.52
N ALA A 97 -3.86 -6.96 -13.22
CA ALA A 97 -5.21 -7.19 -12.68
C ALA A 97 -5.67 -6.11 -11.70
N GLY A 98 -5.58 -4.82 -12.07
CA GLY A 98 -5.99 -3.69 -11.21
C GLY A 98 -5.15 -3.55 -9.93
N GLY A 99 -3.96 -4.18 -9.88
CA GLY A 99 -3.05 -4.15 -8.73
C GLY A 99 -3.05 -5.45 -7.90
N ILE A 100 -3.88 -6.42 -8.22
CA ILE A 100 -3.95 -7.72 -7.50
C ILE A 100 -2.59 -8.44 -7.52
N VAL A 101 -1.89 -8.45 -8.65
CA VAL A 101 -0.61 -9.16 -8.80
C VAL A 101 0.45 -8.62 -7.83
N GLY A 102 0.58 -7.29 -7.76
CA GLY A 102 1.50 -6.64 -6.81
C GLY A 102 1.12 -6.89 -5.35
N ALA A 103 -0.16 -6.77 -5.02
CA ALA A 103 -0.69 -7.00 -3.67
C ALA A 103 -0.43 -8.45 -3.21
N GLN A 104 -0.73 -9.45 -4.02
CA GLN A 104 -0.43 -10.86 -3.73
C GLN A 104 1.05 -11.13 -3.47
N SER A 105 1.96 -10.41 -4.15
CA SER A 105 3.39 -10.60 -3.94
C SER A 105 3.86 -10.12 -2.56
N VAL A 106 3.18 -9.11 -1.99
CA VAL A 106 3.49 -8.57 -0.67
C VAL A 106 2.86 -9.41 0.44
N VAL A 107 1.63 -9.89 0.26
CA VAL A 107 0.99 -10.82 1.22
C VAL A 107 1.85 -12.05 1.51
N ARG A 108 2.63 -12.51 0.51
CA ARG A 108 3.50 -13.69 0.63
C ARG A 108 4.90 -13.38 1.14
N ALA A 109 5.23 -12.12 1.39
CA ALA A 109 6.53 -11.72 1.89
C ALA A 109 6.61 -11.91 3.41
N ASP A 110 7.85 -12.02 3.91
CA ASP A 110 8.10 -12.06 5.35
C ASP A 110 7.70 -10.74 6.01
N PRO A 111 7.09 -10.77 7.20
CA PRO A 111 6.68 -9.58 7.92
C PRO A 111 7.84 -8.94 8.70
N ASP A 112 8.98 -8.75 8.05
CA ASP A 112 10.22 -8.23 8.61
C ASP A 112 10.48 -6.74 8.34
N GLY A 113 9.56 -6.09 7.59
CA GLY A 113 9.64 -4.68 7.23
C GLY A 113 10.45 -4.38 5.98
N TYR A 114 11.07 -5.36 5.33
CA TYR A 114 11.88 -5.15 4.11
C TYR A 114 11.10 -5.31 2.80
N THR A 115 9.83 -5.69 2.89
CA THR A 115 8.90 -5.66 1.74
C THR A 115 7.64 -4.91 2.14
N LEU A 116 7.44 -3.75 1.52
CA LEU A 116 6.28 -2.90 1.72
C LEU A 116 5.51 -2.77 0.40
N ILE A 117 4.31 -2.20 0.44
CA ILE A 117 3.51 -1.89 -0.75
C ILE A 117 3.07 -0.43 -0.72
N GLY A 118 3.31 0.30 -1.82
CA GLY A 118 2.67 1.56 -2.13
C GLY A 118 1.36 1.30 -2.87
N ALA A 119 0.30 1.04 -2.12
CA ALA A 119 -0.99 0.60 -2.63
C ALA A 119 -2.09 1.63 -2.36
N GLY A 120 -3.34 1.29 -2.66
CA GLY A 120 -4.46 2.18 -2.36
C GLY A 120 -5.80 1.67 -2.88
N MET A 121 -6.68 2.61 -3.17
CA MET A 121 -8.08 2.39 -3.55
C MET A 121 -8.27 1.26 -4.57
N SER A 122 -7.50 1.28 -5.67
CA SER A 122 -7.68 0.26 -6.72
C SER A 122 -7.30 -1.14 -6.25
N SER A 123 -6.09 -1.31 -5.68
CA SER A 123 -5.57 -2.63 -5.31
C SER A 123 -6.13 -3.20 -4.00
N HIS A 124 -6.69 -2.36 -3.11
CA HIS A 124 -7.20 -2.81 -1.80
C HIS A 124 -8.74 -2.75 -1.70
N VAL A 125 -9.41 -2.07 -2.62
CA VAL A 125 -10.88 -1.94 -2.58
C VAL A 125 -11.52 -2.42 -3.88
N LEU A 126 -11.23 -1.75 -4.99
CA LEU A 126 -12.00 -1.93 -6.22
C LEU A 126 -11.68 -3.23 -6.95
N ALA A 127 -10.40 -3.52 -7.21
CA ALA A 127 -10.01 -4.73 -7.92
C ALA A 127 -10.34 -6.02 -7.13
N PRO A 128 -10.16 -6.10 -5.79
CA PRO A 128 -10.66 -7.21 -5.01
C PRO A 128 -12.17 -7.38 -5.09
N ALA A 129 -12.95 -6.28 -5.02
CA ALA A 129 -14.40 -6.31 -5.10
C ALA A 129 -14.92 -6.78 -6.49
N ALA A 130 -14.18 -6.45 -7.56
CA ALA A 130 -14.49 -6.88 -8.94
C ALA A 130 -14.03 -8.33 -9.22
N SER A 131 -13.18 -8.93 -8.39
CA SER A 131 -12.61 -10.25 -8.60
C SER A 131 -13.39 -11.34 -7.85
N LYS A 132 -13.62 -12.48 -8.48
CA LYS A 132 -14.18 -13.66 -7.78
C LYS A 132 -13.20 -14.25 -6.75
N ASN A 133 -11.91 -14.14 -6.98
CA ASN A 133 -10.86 -14.63 -6.08
C ASN A 133 -9.61 -13.74 -6.19
N PRO A 134 -9.51 -12.68 -5.40
CA PRO A 134 -8.33 -11.81 -5.40
C PRO A 134 -7.10 -12.48 -4.75
N GLY A 135 -7.29 -13.57 -3.97
CA GLY A 135 -6.22 -14.28 -3.29
C GLY A 135 -5.67 -13.58 -2.05
N TYR A 136 -6.34 -12.57 -1.55
CA TYR A 136 -6.06 -11.89 -0.28
C TYR A 136 -7.28 -11.14 0.24
N ASP A 137 -7.27 -10.85 1.53
CA ASP A 137 -8.20 -9.96 2.22
C ASP A 137 -7.48 -8.62 2.52
N PRO A 138 -7.98 -7.47 2.01
CA PRO A 138 -7.30 -6.18 2.14
C PRO A 138 -7.18 -5.68 3.59
N ILE A 139 -7.97 -6.20 4.52
CA ILE A 139 -7.97 -5.79 5.92
C ILE A 139 -7.17 -6.74 6.81
N ARG A 140 -7.27 -8.05 6.55
CA ARG A 140 -6.65 -9.09 7.38
C ARG A 140 -5.22 -9.38 6.99
N ASP A 141 -4.93 -9.41 5.69
CA ASP A 141 -3.66 -9.92 5.17
C ASP A 141 -2.60 -8.82 5.02
N PHE A 142 -2.92 -7.58 5.47
CA PHE A 142 -2.00 -6.44 5.47
C PHE A 142 -1.90 -5.75 6.83
N THR A 143 -0.72 -5.22 7.10
CA THR A 143 -0.47 -4.23 8.14
C THR A 143 -0.53 -2.84 7.50
N HIS A 144 -1.54 -2.05 7.85
CA HIS A 144 -1.70 -0.67 7.38
C HIS A 144 -0.74 0.24 8.14
N ILE A 145 0.05 1.04 7.42
CA ILE A 145 1.15 1.83 8.03
C ILE A 145 0.81 3.31 8.03
N ALA A 146 0.65 3.92 6.85
CA ALA A 146 0.41 5.35 6.73
C ALA A 146 -0.37 5.71 5.46
N PHE A 147 -1.23 6.72 5.55
CA PHE A 147 -1.87 7.33 4.39
C PHE A 147 -0.88 8.24 3.67
N LEU A 148 -0.79 8.12 2.34
CA LEU A 148 0.15 8.90 1.54
C LEU A 148 -0.53 10.08 0.83
N GLY A 149 -1.82 9.96 0.55
CA GLY A 149 -2.60 10.98 -0.14
C GLY A 149 -3.43 10.41 -1.28
N GLY A 150 -4.26 11.24 -1.89
CA GLY A 150 -5.12 10.83 -2.99
C GLY A 150 -5.56 11.99 -3.87
N ALA A 151 -5.58 11.77 -5.18
CA ALA A 151 -6.03 12.75 -6.18
C ALA A 151 -7.36 12.33 -6.81
N PRO A 152 -8.22 13.30 -7.20
CA PRO A 152 -9.46 13.01 -7.91
C PRO A 152 -9.18 12.48 -9.31
N SER A 153 -10.18 11.78 -9.86
CA SER A 153 -10.23 11.39 -11.26
C SER A 153 -11.05 12.39 -12.06
N VAL A 154 -10.72 12.52 -13.34
CA VAL A 154 -11.40 13.39 -14.30
C VAL A 154 -11.83 12.56 -15.51
N ILE A 155 -13.06 12.77 -15.97
CA ILE A 155 -13.54 12.25 -17.26
C ILE A 155 -13.24 13.30 -18.31
N LEU A 156 -12.58 12.87 -19.37
CA LEU A 156 -12.00 13.70 -20.42
C LEU A 156 -12.49 13.25 -21.79
N VAL A 157 -12.55 14.20 -22.71
CA VAL A 157 -12.76 13.89 -24.11
C VAL A 157 -11.73 14.57 -25.00
N HIS A 158 -11.43 13.94 -26.15
CA HIS A 158 -10.63 14.59 -27.20
C HIS A 158 -11.45 15.69 -27.86
N PRO A 159 -10.89 16.88 -28.16
CA PRO A 159 -11.61 18.03 -28.71
C PRO A 159 -12.36 17.72 -30.03
N SER A 160 -11.89 16.74 -30.82
CA SER A 160 -12.56 16.34 -32.08
C SER A 160 -13.97 15.79 -31.92
N LEU A 161 -14.41 15.47 -30.69
CA LEU A 161 -15.81 15.08 -30.43
C LEU A 161 -16.78 16.29 -30.49
N GLY A 162 -16.26 17.52 -30.31
CA GLY A 162 -17.07 18.72 -30.34
C GLY A 162 -18.03 18.88 -29.15
N ILE A 163 -17.88 18.07 -28.09
CA ILE A 163 -18.71 18.10 -26.87
C ILE A 163 -17.96 18.77 -25.71
N LYS A 164 -18.72 19.43 -24.83
CA LYS A 164 -18.18 20.20 -23.69
C LYS A 164 -18.88 19.91 -22.36
N SER A 165 -19.92 19.08 -22.39
CA SER A 165 -20.73 18.82 -21.20
C SER A 165 -21.01 17.31 -21.01
N PHE A 166 -21.34 16.95 -19.77
CA PHE A 166 -21.73 15.58 -19.44
C PHE A 166 -23.00 15.13 -20.18
N ALA A 167 -23.98 16.02 -20.31
CA ALA A 167 -25.24 15.74 -21.03
C ALA A 167 -24.99 15.45 -22.52
N GLU A 168 -24.08 16.22 -23.17
CA GLU A 168 -23.66 15.98 -24.54
C GLU A 168 -22.92 14.64 -24.69
N LEU A 169 -22.04 14.28 -23.73
CA LEU A 169 -21.37 13.00 -23.72
C LEU A 169 -22.37 11.84 -23.66
N VAL A 170 -23.32 11.89 -22.72
CA VAL A 170 -24.35 10.85 -22.57
C VAL A 170 -25.21 10.76 -23.85
N THR A 171 -25.58 11.90 -24.41
CA THR A 171 -26.35 11.96 -25.66
C THR A 171 -25.61 11.33 -26.84
N LEU A 172 -24.31 11.63 -26.99
CA LEU A 172 -23.46 11.07 -28.03
C LEU A 172 -23.39 9.55 -27.90
N VAL A 173 -23.12 9.03 -26.69
CA VAL A 173 -22.98 7.59 -26.47
C VAL A 173 -24.30 6.87 -26.68
N ARG A 174 -25.45 7.42 -26.29
CA ARG A 174 -26.78 6.85 -26.54
C ARG A 174 -27.11 6.66 -28.01
N ARG A 175 -26.58 7.52 -28.89
CA ARG A 175 -26.78 7.44 -30.35
C ARG A 175 -25.82 6.49 -31.04
N SER A 176 -24.85 5.93 -30.31
CA SER A 176 -23.83 5.04 -30.84
C SER A 176 -24.17 3.57 -30.56
N THR A 177 -23.50 2.67 -31.23
CA THR A 177 -23.52 1.21 -30.93
C THR A 177 -22.55 0.83 -29.82
N GLY A 178 -21.79 1.80 -29.29
CA GLY A 178 -20.75 1.69 -28.29
C GLY A 178 -19.56 2.56 -28.67
N ILE A 179 -19.00 3.30 -27.71
CA ILE A 179 -17.81 4.14 -27.89
C ILE A 179 -16.71 3.65 -26.95
N GLU A 180 -15.50 3.57 -27.48
CA GLU A 180 -14.32 3.18 -26.70
C GLU A 180 -13.93 4.28 -25.72
N TYR A 181 -13.47 3.87 -24.54
CA TYR A 181 -12.86 4.74 -23.55
C TYR A 181 -11.59 4.10 -22.96
N VAL A 182 -10.63 4.96 -22.58
CA VAL A 182 -9.39 4.54 -21.92
C VAL A 182 -9.46 4.77 -20.42
N SER A 183 -8.77 3.93 -19.66
CA SER A 183 -8.51 4.11 -18.23
C SER A 183 -7.13 3.58 -17.86
N SER A 184 -6.72 3.80 -16.59
CA SER A 184 -5.48 3.25 -16.03
C SER A 184 -5.51 1.74 -15.75
N GLY A 185 -6.56 1.04 -16.17
CA GLY A 185 -6.70 -0.41 -16.09
C GLY A 185 -8.04 -0.87 -15.50
N THR A 186 -8.36 -2.13 -15.72
CA THR A 186 -9.58 -2.77 -15.19
C THR A 186 -9.54 -2.80 -13.65
N GLY A 187 -10.66 -2.47 -13.00
CA GLY A 187 -10.79 -2.43 -11.54
C GLY A 187 -10.10 -1.23 -10.88
N THR A 188 -9.68 -0.22 -11.65
CA THR A 188 -9.19 1.06 -11.11
C THR A 188 -10.35 2.04 -10.88
N VAL A 189 -10.11 3.08 -10.08
CA VAL A 189 -11.10 4.17 -9.89
C VAL A 189 -11.57 4.71 -11.24
N CYS A 190 -10.63 4.98 -12.15
CA CYS A 190 -10.92 5.51 -13.48
C CYS A 190 -11.82 4.59 -14.32
N ASN A 191 -11.66 3.29 -14.21
CA ASN A 191 -12.53 2.32 -14.89
C ASN A 191 -13.92 2.27 -14.21
N ILE A 192 -13.97 2.07 -12.89
CA ILE A 192 -15.22 1.87 -12.15
C ILE A 192 -16.14 3.10 -12.27
N LEU A 193 -15.60 4.33 -12.29
CA LEU A 193 -16.39 5.54 -12.50
C LEU A 193 -17.14 5.50 -13.83
N ILE A 194 -16.50 5.12 -14.92
CA ILE A 194 -17.12 5.02 -16.25
C ILE A 194 -18.15 3.88 -16.29
N GLU A 195 -17.81 2.71 -15.76
CA GLU A 195 -18.72 1.55 -15.73
C GLU A 195 -20.01 1.87 -14.93
N TYR A 196 -19.84 2.52 -13.78
CA TYR A 196 -20.99 2.95 -12.96
C TYR A 196 -21.88 3.95 -13.70
N ILE A 197 -21.30 4.97 -14.36
CA ILE A 197 -22.05 5.93 -15.18
C ILE A 197 -22.73 5.22 -16.33
N ALA A 198 -22.04 4.34 -17.03
CA ALA A 198 -22.58 3.58 -18.16
C ALA A 198 -23.79 2.75 -17.75
N SER A 199 -23.70 2.04 -16.63
CA SER A 199 -24.80 1.26 -16.06
C SER A 199 -25.99 2.15 -15.68
N ARG A 200 -25.75 3.27 -14.97
CA ARG A 200 -26.83 4.15 -14.49
C ARG A 200 -27.53 4.89 -15.62
N GLU A 201 -26.78 5.32 -16.62
CA GLU A 201 -27.32 6.01 -17.82
C GLU A 201 -27.84 5.04 -18.88
N ARG A 202 -27.62 3.72 -18.72
CA ARG A 202 -27.96 2.68 -19.70
C ARG A 202 -27.36 3.00 -21.07
N ILE A 203 -26.06 3.32 -21.08
CA ILE A 203 -25.26 3.61 -22.28
C ILE A 203 -24.16 2.59 -22.44
N LYS A 204 -23.70 2.36 -23.66
CA LYS A 204 -22.68 1.38 -23.98
C LYS A 204 -21.34 2.06 -24.21
N LEU A 205 -20.42 1.91 -23.25
CA LEU A 205 -19.03 2.27 -23.39
C LEU A 205 -18.16 1.00 -23.44
N VAL A 206 -17.12 0.99 -24.26
CA VAL A 206 -16.24 -0.16 -24.46
C VAL A 206 -14.87 0.13 -23.84
N HIS A 207 -14.53 -0.60 -22.81
CA HIS A 207 -13.28 -0.36 -22.07
C HIS A 207 -12.04 -0.80 -22.84
N VAL A 208 -11.08 0.12 -23.01
CA VAL A 208 -9.72 -0.16 -23.51
C VAL A 208 -8.75 0.02 -22.33
N PRO A 209 -8.35 -1.07 -21.65
CA PRO A 209 -7.53 -0.99 -20.46
C PRO A 209 -6.05 -0.75 -20.78
N TYR A 210 -5.40 0.15 -20.01
CA TYR A 210 -3.97 0.40 -20.04
C TYR A 210 -3.31 0.00 -18.71
N ARG A 211 -1.99 -0.10 -18.68
CA ARG A 211 -1.24 -0.45 -17.46
C ARG A 211 -0.98 0.74 -16.54
N SER A 212 -1.25 1.97 -17.00
CA SER A 212 -1.16 3.22 -16.24
C SER A 212 -1.91 4.34 -16.96
N GLY A 213 -2.21 5.44 -16.25
CA GLY A 213 -2.81 6.64 -16.84
C GLY A 213 -1.90 7.27 -17.90
N ASN A 214 -0.58 7.29 -17.67
CA ASN A 214 0.39 7.84 -18.63
C ASN A 214 0.45 7.03 -19.95
N ALA A 215 0.23 5.73 -19.91
CA ALA A 215 0.11 4.94 -21.14
C ALA A 215 -1.21 5.25 -21.89
N ALA A 216 -2.31 5.45 -21.15
CA ALA A 216 -3.62 5.73 -21.72
C ALA A 216 -3.71 7.12 -22.37
N ILE A 217 -3.04 8.13 -21.78
CA ILE A 217 -3.18 9.51 -22.23
C ILE A 217 -2.63 9.73 -23.64
N PHE A 218 -1.61 8.98 -24.08
CA PHE A 218 -1.06 9.10 -25.42
C PHE A 218 -2.08 8.77 -26.53
N ASP A 219 -2.88 7.73 -26.34
CA ASP A 219 -3.91 7.36 -27.33
C ASP A 219 -5.12 8.30 -27.27
N LEU A 220 -5.42 8.87 -26.09
CA LEU A 220 -6.41 9.90 -25.95
C LEU A 220 -6.00 11.21 -26.66
N LEU A 221 -4.74 11.65 -26.47
CA LEU A 221 -4.17 12.84 -27.14
C LEU A 221 -4.07 12.66 -28.66
N ALA A 222 -3.77 11.46 -29.11
CA ALA A 222 -3.74 11.14 -30.53
C ALA A 222 -5.15 11.02 -31.16
N GLY A 223 -6.22 11.08 -30.36
CA GLY A 223 -7.59 10.89 -30.82
C GLY A 223 -7.93 9.48 -31.30
N ARG A 224 -7.07 8.47 -31.03
CA ARG A 224 -7.34 7.07 -31.36
C ARG A 224 -8.51 6.56 -30.55
N VAL A 225 -8.54 6.86 -29.25
CA VAL A 225 -9.68 6.71 -28.37
C VAL A 225 -10.06 8.11 -27.90
N LYS A 226 -11.33 8.45 -27.90
CA LYS A 226 -11.78 9.85 -27.74
C LYS A 226 -12.36 10.17 -26.38
N ILE A 227 -12.56 9.17 -25.52
CA ILE A 227 -13.08 9.32 -24.16
C ILE A 227 -12.04 8.69 -23.23
N GLY A 228 -11.78 9.35 -22.10
CA GLY A 228 -10.88 8.85 -21.07
C GLY A 228 -11.34 9.18 -19.67
N SER A 229 -10.99 8.31 -18.73
CA SER A 229 -11.06 8.58 -17.30
C SER A 229 -9.66 8.37 -16.72
N LEU A 230 -9.07 9.43 -16.19
CA LEU A 230 -7.70 9.48 -15.72
C LEU A 230 -7.60 10.25 -14.40
N ASN A 231 -6.52 10.07 -13.65
CA ASN A 231 -6.24 10.91 -12.49
C ASN A 231 -5.93 12.35 -12.94
N TRP A 232 -6.36 13.33 -12.17
CA TRP A 232 -6.12 14.74 -12.47
C TRP A 232 -4.64 15.06 -12.64
N SER A 233 -3.77 14.48 -11.81
CA SER A 233 -2.31 14.62 -11.92
C SER A 233 -1.75 14.24 -13.30
N THR A 234 -2.36 13.24 -13.97
CA THR A 234 -1.98 12.83 -15.33
C THR A 234 -2.51 13.77 -16.41
N ALA A 235 -3.68 14.37 -16.19
CA ALA A 235 -4.44 15.07 -17.22
C ALA A 235 -4.24 16.60 -17.22
N ARG A 236 -3.90 17.21 -16.08
CA ARG A 236 -3.96 18.65 -15.84
C ARG A 236 -3.20 19.51 -16.86
N GLU A 237 -1.99 19.10 -17.24
CA GLU A 237 -1.18 19.84 -18.19
C GLU A 237 -1.78 19.83 -19.61
N HIS A 238 -2.36 18.71 -20.00
CA HIS A 238 -3.01 18.56 -21.31
C HIS A 238 -4.35 19.29 -21.38
N VAL A 239 -5.06 19.38 -20.26
CA VAL A 239 -6.27 20.20 -20.15
C VAL A 239 -5.91 21.68 -20.17
N ALA A 240 -4.89 22.11 -19.43
CA ALA A 240 -4.41 23.47 -19.42
C ALA A 240 -3.91 23.93 -20.82
N ALA A 241 -3.31 23.03 -21.59
CA ALA A 241 -2.88 23.25 -22.97
C ALA A 241 -4.04 23.18 -23.99
N GLY A 242 -5.26 22.86 -23.59
CA GLY A 242 -6.42 22.72 -24.49
C GLY A 242 -6.43 21.44 -25.33
N ASN A 243 -5.52 20.52 -25.08
CA ASN A 243 -5.41 19.23 -25.80
C ASN A 243 -6.54 18.24 -25.43
N LEU A 244 -7.13 18.41 -24.26
CA LEU A 244 -8.24 17.59 -23.75
C LEU A 244 -9.31 18.49 -23.12
N VAL A 245 -10.58 18.07 -23.22
CA VAL A 245 -11.73 18.76 -22.65
C VAL A 245 -12.20 18.00 -21.40
N PRO A 246 -12.15 18.60 -20.19
CA PRO A 246 -12.68 17.98 -18.98
C PRO A 246 -14.23 18.04 -18.98
N ILE A 247 -14.86 16.92 -18.62
CA ILE A 247 -16.32 16.78 -18.62
C ILE A 247 -16.87 16.75 -17.19
N THR A 248 -16.22 16.05 -16.28
CA THR A 248 -16.61 15.99 -14.86
C THR A 248 -15.45 15.45 -14.02
N VAL A 249 -15.48 15.73 -12.71
CA VAL A 249 -14.48 15.28 -11.73
C VAL A 249 -15.13 14.48 -10.60
N SER A 250 -14.39 13.55 -10.02
CA SER A 250 -14.87 12.73 -8.90
C SER A 250 -14.68 13.37 -7.52
N ALA A 251 -14.15 14.59 -7.45
CA ALA A 251 -13.94 15.31 -6.20
C ALA A 251 -15.27 15.77 -5.55
N ALA A 252 -15.25 16.01 -4.24
CA ALA A 252 -16.40 16.54 -3.51
C ALA A 252 -16.76 17.98 -3.90
N LYS A 253 -15.79 18.75 -4.41
CA LYS A 253 -15.92 20.11 -4.90
C LYS A 253 -15.23 20.26 -6.24
N ARG A 254 -15.61 21.26 -7.02
CA ARG A 254 -14.89 21.61 -8.26
C ARG A 254 -13.44 21.90 -7.97
N LEU A 255 -12.55 21.49 -8.88
CA LEU A 255 -11.12 21.73 -8.71
C LEU A 255 -10.79 23.20 -8.99
N PRO A 256 -9.83 23.79 -8.26
CA PRO A 256 -9.39 25.17 -8.53
C PRO A 256 -8.96 25.40 -9.98
N GLY A 257 -8.30 24.40 -10.58
CA GLY A 257 -7.90 24.43 -12.00
C GLY A 257 -9.03 24.15 -13.00
N LEU A 258 -10.25 23.83 -12.53
CA LEU A 258 -11.41 23.46 -13.35
C LEU A 258 -12.70 24.07 -12.78
N PRO A 259 -12.82 25.41 -12.65
CA PRO A 259 -13.96 26.06 -12.00
C PRO A 259 -15.27 25.83 -12.75
N ASP A 260 -15.23 25.61 -14.06
CA ASP A 260 -16.39 25.39 -14.90
C ASP A 260 -16.78 23.94 -15.09
N THR A 261 -15.93 22.99 -14.63
CA THR A 261 -16.18 21.55 -14.76
C THR A 261 -16.97 21.05 -13.55
N PRO A 262 -18.18 20.51 -13.73
CA PRO A 262 -19.01 20.04 -12.61
C PRO A 262 -18.40 18.78 -11.98
N THR A 263 -18.69 18.59 -10.69
CA THR A 263 -18.42 17.33 -10.00
C THR A 263 -19.46 16.27 -10.36
N LEU A 264 -19.13 15.01 -10.17
CA LEU A 264 -20.12 13.92 -10.31
C LEU A 264 -21.28 14.09 -9.33
N SER A 265 -21.03 14.62 -8.13
CA SER A 265 -22.09 14.91 -7.16
C SER A 265 -23.07 15.97 -7.66
N GLU A 266 -22.60 17.05 -8.30
CA GLU A 266 -23.47 18.08 -8.92
C GLU A 266 -24.30 17.50 -10.06
N LEU A 267 -23.85 16.45 -10.71
CA LEU A 267 -24.56 15.72 -11.76
C LEU A 267 -25.49 14.60 -11.23
N GLY A 268 -25.63 14.49 -9.90
CA GLY A 268 -26.54 13.53 -9.26
C GLY A 268 -25.91 12.15 -8.95
N TYR A 269 -24.58 12.01 -9.10
CA TYR A 269 -23.83 10.80 -8.77
C TYR A 269 -23.14 10.96 -7.40
N THR A 270 -23.93 11.15 -6.34
CA THR A 270 -23.44 11.45 -4.98
C THR A 270 -22.58 10.34 -4.38
N ASP A 271 -22.80 9.08 -4.80
CA ASP A 271 -22.02 7.92 -4.34
C ASP A 271 -20.62 7.86 -4.98
N MET A 272 -20.36 8.65 -6.03
CA MET A 272 -19.13 8.67 -6.80
C MET A 272 -18.12 9.74 -6.37
N VAL A 273 -18.33 10.34 -5.21
CA VAL A 273 -17.31 11.20 -4.59
C VAL A 273 -16.17 10.31 -4.07
N THR A 274 -15.05 10.37 -4.76
CA THR A 274 -13.88 9.55 -4.45
C THR A 274 -12.59 10.16 -4.95
N THR A 275 -11.50 9.77 -4.33
CA THR A 275 -10.13 10.03 -4.79
C THR A 275 -9.41 8.71 -5.03
N THR A 276 -8.45 8.71 -5.94
CA THR A 276 -7.50 7.60 -6.03
C THR A 276 -6.47 7.78 -4.93
N TRP A 277 -6.83 7.33 -3.72
CA TRP A 277 -5.94 7.43 -2.57
C TRP A 277 -4.89 6.32 -2.57
N HIS A 278 -3.74 6.63 -1.93
CA HIS A 278 -2.60 5.75 -1.77
C HIS A 278 -2.19 5.65 -0.30
N MET A 279 -1.61 4.53 0.07
CA MET A 279 -1.10 4.25 1.40
C MET A 279 0.19 3.43 1.33
N LEU A 280 0.95 3.47 2.40
CA LEU A 280 2.01 2.52 2.69
C LEU A 280 1.44 1.41 3.58
N ALA A 281 1.67 0.17 3.18
CA ALA A 281 1.30 -1.01 3.94
C ALA A 281 2.39 -2.09 3.79
N GLY A 282 2.26 -3.18 4.53
CA GLY A 282 3.13 -4.35 4.41
C GLY A 282 2.35 -5.63 4.68
N PRO A 283 2.99 -6.81 4.65
CA PRO A 283 2.33 -8.07 5.00
C PRO A 283 1.80 -8.03 6.42
N ALA A 284 0.79 -8.84 6.73
CA ALA A 284 0.22 -8.93 8.06
C ALA A 284 1.29 -9.34 9.10
N GLY A 285 1.27 -8.74 10.27
CA GLY A 285 2.16 -9.09 11.38
C GLY A 285 3.49 -8.36 11.43
N LEU A 286 3.64 -7.22 10.74
CA LEU A 286 4.83 -6.37 10.89
C LEU A 286 5.07 -5.98 12.36
N PRO A 287 6.34 -5.92 12.82
CA PRO A 287 6.70 -5.43 14.15
C PRO A 287 6.15 -4.02 14.40
N LYS A 288 5.57 -3.81 15.58
CA LYS A 288 4.94 -2.52 15.96
C LYS A 288 5.93 -1.36 15.94
N GLU A 289 7.18 -1.63 16.25
CA GLU A 289 8.27 -0.67 16.26
C GLU A 289 8.53 -0.12 14.84
N ILE A 290 8.56 -1.00 13.84
CA ILE A 290 8.74 -0.65 12.43
C ILE A 290 7.52 0.14 11.92
N VAL A 291 6.31 -0.34 12.21
CA VAL A 291 5.07 0.34 11.83
C VAL A 291 5.03 1.74 12.44
N GLY A 292 5.36 1.86 13.73
CA GLY A 292 5.37 3.15 14.43
C GLY A 292 6.45 4.10 13.91
N ALA A 293 7.63 3.60 13.57
CA ALA A 293 8.70 4.41 12.99
C ALA A 293 8.30 4.96 11.62
N LEU A 294 7.83 4.10 10.71
CA LEU A 294 7.37 4.50 9.38
C LEU A 294 6.20 5.48 9.45
N ASN A 295 5.19 5.21 10.28
CA ASN A 295 4.03 6.09 10.42
C ASN A 295 4.42 7.49 10.91
N ARG A 296 5.27 7.59 11.94
CA ARG A 296 5.77 8.88 12.45
C ARG A 296 6.51 9.68 11.38
N GLU A 297 7.37 9.02 10.61
CA GLU A 297 8.14 9.74 9.60
C GLU A 297 7.26 10.15 8.40
N VAL A 298 6.33 9.31 7.95
CA VAL A 298 5.35 9.71 6.93
C VAL A 298 4.50 10.89 7.43
N ALA A 299 4.06 10.89 8.69
CA ALA A 299 3.32 12.02 9.27
C ALA A 299 4.10 13.35 9.23
N LYS A 300 5.43 13.32 9.43
CA LYS A 300 6.28 14.50 9.27
C LYS A 300 6.46 14.88 7.79
N ILE A 301 6.63 13.89 6.92
CA ILE A 301 6.83 14.11 5.47
C ILE A 301 5.61 14.82 4.87
N VAL A 302 4.39 14.42 5.19
CA VAL A 302 3.16 15.04 4.65
C VAL A 302 2.99 16.50 5.08
N GLU A 303 3.62 16.93 6.17
CA GLU A 303 3.60 18.31 6.65
C GLU A 303 4.65 19.20 5.97
N ARG A 304 5.58 18.65 5.22
CA ARG A 304 6.64 19.41 4.53
C ARG A 304 6.04 20.31 3.45
N PRO A 305 6.51 21.57 3.32
CA PRO A 305 5.96 22.51 2.33
C PRO A 305 6.09 22.05 0.88
N ASP A 306 7.17 21.35 0.53
CA ASP A 306 7.39 20.79 -0.82
C ASP A 306 6.39 19.69 -1.15
N ILE A 307 6.10 18.81 -0.18
CA ILE A 307 5.12 17.73 -0.29
C ILE A 307 3.69 18.31 -0.38
N ARG A 308 3.33 19.23 0.52
CA ARG A 308 2.02 19.90 0.48
C ARG A 308 1.77 20.57 -0.86
N ARG A 309 2.76 21.32 -1.38
CA ARG A 309 2.66 21.97 -2.70
C ARG A 309 2.44 20.95 -3.82
N HIS A 310 3.11 19.79 -3.77
CA HIS A 310 2.90 18.72 -4.75
C HIS A 310 1.43 18.25 -4.76
N PHE A 311 0.83 18.04 -3.58
CA PHE A 311 -0.57 17.62 -3.47
C PHE A 311 -1.55 18.75 -3.85
N GLU A 312 -1.29 19.99 -3.47
CA GLU A 312 -2.12 21.16 -3.83
C GLU A 312 -2.23 21.35 -5.34
N ILE A 313 -1.11 21.22 -6.07
CA ILE A 313 -1.08 21.34 -7.54
C ILE A 313 -1.97 20.29 -8.20
N ASP A 314 -2.01 19.10 -7.67
CA ASP A 314 -2.82 17.99 -8.18
C ASP A 314 -4.25 17.96 -7.60
N ALA A 315 -4.64 18.99 -6.84
CA ALA A 315 -5.89 19.00 -6.07
C ALA A 315 -6.09 17.72 -5.25
N ALA A 316 -4.98 17.18 -4.77
CA ALA A 316 -4.93 15.97 -4.00
C ALA A 316 -4.97 16.29 -2.51
N GLU A 317 -5.48 15.36 -1.73
CA GLU A 317 -5.53 15.48 -0.28
C GLU A 317 -4.49 14.54 0.35
N THR A 318 -3.78 15.05 1.35
CA THR A 318 -2.95 14.23 2.24
C THR A 318 -3.19 14.64 3.68
N LYS A 319 -3.09 13.68 4.59
CA LYS A 319 -3.25 13.89 6.03
C LYS A 319 -2.52 12.81 6.80
N ALA A 320 -2.04 13.16 7.98
CA ALA A 320 -1.54 12.16 8.92
C ALA A 320 -2.70 11.31 9.44
N MET A 321 -2.52 10.00 9.42
CA MET A 321 -3.41 9.02 10.02
C MET A 321 -2.58 8.04 10.84
N THR A 322 -3.07 7.65 12.00
CA THR A 322 -2.54 6.50 12.74
C THR A 322 -2.79 5.20 11.97
N PRO A 323 -2.01 4.14 12.20
CA PRO A 323 -2.27 2.83 11.58
C PRO A 323 -3.68 2.29 11.84
N ALA A 324 -4.24 2.56 13.02
CA ALA A 324 -5.60 2.15 13.38
C ALA A 324 -6.66 2.93 12.59
N GLU A 325 -6.54 4.26 12.52
CA GLU A 325 -7.44 5.10 11.72
C GLU A 325 -7.38 4.74 10.24
N LEU A 326 -6.17 4.47 9.70
CA LEU A 326 -6.02 4.04 8.32
C LEU A 326 -6.70 2.70 8.05
N LYS A 327 -6.56 1.74 8.97
CA LYS A 327 -7.23 0.44 8.84
C LYS A 327 -8.76 0.58 8.82
N GLU A 328 -9.32 1.41 9.70
CA GLU A 328 -10.77 1.67 9.71
C GLU A 328 -11.22 2.46 8.47
N PHE A 329 -10.43 3.40 8.00
CA PHE A 329 -10.67 4.08 6.73
C PHE A 329 -10.75 3.09 5.56
N VAL A 330 -9.76 2.18 5.42
CA VAL A 330 -9.76 1.16 4.36
C VAL A 330 -10.97 0.22 4.50
N ARG A 331 -11.34 -0.15 5.73
CA ARG A 331 -12.54 -0.96 6.00
C ARG A 331 -13.82 -0.27 5.50
N GLY A 332 -14.01 0.99 5.87
CA GLY A 332 -15.14 1.79 5.41
C GLY A 332 -15.19 1.93 3.89
N GLU A 333 -14.03 2.11 3.25
CA GLU A 333 -13.94 2.15 1.78
C GLU A 333 -14.32 0.78 1.15
N VAL A 334 -13.89 -0.34 1.72
CA VAL A 334 -14.28 -1.68 1.24
C VAL A 334 -15.80 -1.89 1.38
N GLU A 335 -16.38 -1.53 2.53
CA GLU A 335 -17.81 -1.66 2.79
C GLU A 335 -18.64 -0.77 1.84
N LYS A 336 -18.21 0.47 1.62
CA LYS A 336 -18.85 1.43 0.72
C LYS A 336 -18.82 0.97 -0.73
N TRP A 337 -17.64 0.57 -1.23
CA TRP A 337 -17.43 0.37 -2.66
C TRP A 337 -17.74 -1.04 -3.17
N THR A 338 -17.69 -2.06 -2.32
CA THR A 338 -17.97 -3.44 -2.73
C THR A 338 -19.33 -3.57 -3.44
N PRO A 339 -20.47 -3.10 -2.90
CA PRO A 339 -21.75 -3.20 -3.58
C PRO A 339 -21.79 -2.39 -4.89
N VAL A 340 -21.14 -1.22 -4.93
CA VAL A 340 -21.07 -0.36 -6.11
C VAL A 340 -20.34 -1.07 -7.26
N VAL A 341 -19.16 -1.64 -6.95
CA VAL A 341 -18.34 -2.37 -7.93
C VAL A 341 -19.09 -3.60 -8.45
N GLN A 342 -19.69 -4.37 -7.55
CA GLN A 342 -20.45 -5.57 -7.92
C GLN A 342 -21.67 -5.24 -8.79
N ALA A 343 -22.33 -4.11 -8.56
CA ALA A 343 -23.44 -3.66 -9.40
C ALA A 343 -22.96 -3.20 -10.81
N ALA A 344 -21.81 -2.51 -10.87
CA ALA A 344 -21.23 -2.00 -12.10
C ALA A 344 -20.56 -3.09 -12.98
N THR A 345 -20.17 -4.22 -12.39
CA THR A 345 -19.41 -5.28 -13.09
C THR A 345 -20.24 -6.56 -13.34
N LYS A 346 -21.53 -6.57 -12.99
CA LYS A 346 -22.41 -7.69 -13.33
C LYS A 346 -22.55 -7.78 -14.86
N PRO A 347 -22.33 -8.97 -15.47
CA PRO A 347 -22.72 -9.17 -16.85
C PRO A 347 -24.25 -9.01 -16.97
N GLU A 348 -24.69 -8.29 -18.00
CA GLU A 348 -26.10 -8.23 -18.39
C GLU A 348 -26.62 -9.60 -18.83
#